data_4c26547153f8c708146d8ee3b5282361
#
_entry.id   4c26547153f8c708146d8ee3b5282361
#
_cell.length_a   1.000
_cell.length_b   1.000
_cell.length_c   1.000
_cell.angle_alpha   90.00
_cell.angle_beta   90.00
_cell.angle_gamma   90.00
#
_symmetry.space_group_name_H-M   'P 1'
#
loop_
_entity.id
_entity.type
_entity.pdbx_description
1 polymer ?
#
loop_
_entity_poly.entity_id
_entity_poly.type
_entity_poly.pdbx_seq_one_letter_code
_entity_poly.pdbx_strand_id
1 'polypeptide(L)'
;MEFLTEKMKQFDRAQLRAAVFDLDGTLLDTVRDLGTAANVTLAHFGFPQHPLEAYQGFIGNGLLMLYRRAAPAGTDEATVEALRDYGRDYYREHCTGLTQVYDGVPELLHGLAARGIMLGMVTNKTEATARRVMAHYFPEVPFRFIWGNNGVRPLKPAPESGKLMLCE
;
A
#
# COMPACT_ATOMS: atom_id res chain seq x y z
N MET A 1 -23.37 -2.64 -8.40
CA MET A 1 -22.79 -4.00 -8.54
C MET A 1 -23.03 -4.61 -9.92
N GLU A 2 -24.19 -4.46 -10.54
CA GLU A 2 -24.49 -4.96 -11.91
C GLU A 2 -23.59 -4.41 -13.02
N PHE A 3 -23.27 -3.13 -12.99
CA PHE A 3 -22.41 -2.48 -14.01
C PHE A 3 -20.98 -3.05 -14.07
N LEU A 4 -20.42 -3.43 -12.93
CA LEU A 4 -19.11 -4.11 -12.87
C LEU A 4 -19.19 -5.54 -13.38
N THR A 5 -20.29 -6.23 -13.10
CA THR A 5 -20.52 -7.62 -13.51
C THR A 5 -20.68 -7.72 -15.05
N GLU A 6 -21.30 -6.76 -15.67
CA GLU A 6 -21.51 -6.72 -17.14
C GLU A 6 -20.20 -6.41 -17.89
N LYS A 7 -19.38 -5.45 -17.41
CA LYS A 7 -18.04 -5.20 -17.95
C LYS A 7 -17.09 -6.40 -17.78
N MET A 8 -17.20 -7.13 -16.68
CA MET A 8 -16.38 -8.34 -16.45
C MET A 8 -16.76 -9.49 -17.40
N LYS A 9 -18.03 -9.57 -17.87
CA LYS A 9 -18.45 -10.58 -18.85
C LYS A 9 -17.86 -10.34 -20.26
N GLN A 10 -17.47 -9.12 -20.59
CA GLN A 10 -16.86 -8.76 -21.88
C GLN A 10 -15.31 -8.81 -21.84
N PHE A 11 -14.71 -9.11 -20.67
CA PHE A 11 -13.26 -9.17 -20.54
C PHE A 11 -12.72 -10.48 -21.12
N ASP A 12 -12.04 -10.37 -22.27
CA ASP A 12 -11.34 -11.51 -22.87
C ASP A 12 -10.03 -11.78 -22.11
N ARG A 13 -10.04 -12.83 -21.29
CA ARG A 13 -8.89 -13.25 -20.50
C ARG A 13 -7.65 -13.61 -21.35
N ALA A 14 -7.86 -13.95 -22.63
CA ALA A 14 -6.75 -14.23 -23.56
C ALA A 14 -5.98 -12.97 -23.96
N GLN A 15 -6.57 -11.78 -23.78
CA GLN A 15 -5.95 -10.50 -24.09
C GLN A 15 -5.26 -9.83 -22.90
N LEU A 16 -5.28 -10.45 -21.71
CA LEU A 16 -4.60 -9.90 -20.54
C LEU A 16 -3.08 -9.94 -20.74
N ARG A 17 -2.47 -8.77 -20.85
CA ARG A 17 -1.01 -8.61 -21.01
C ARG A 17 -0.31 -8.11 -19.76
N ALA A 18 -1.02 -7.39 -18.91
CA ALA A 18 -0.47 -6.84 -17.68
C ALA A 18 -1.50 -6.85 -16.55
N ALA A 19 -1.03 -7.01 -15.33
CA ALA A 19 -1.79 -6.88 -14.11
C ALA A 19 -1.08 -5.92 -13.15
N VAL A 20 -1.83 -4.97 -12.61
CA VAL A 20 -1.32 -3.97 -11.69
C VAL A 20 -2.04 -4.09 -10.36
N PHE A 21 -1.27 -4.19 -9.30
CA PHE A 21 -1.77 -4.41 -7.94
C PHE A 21 -1.53 -3.20 -7.05
N ASP A 22 -2.41 -2.97 -6.12
CA ASP A 22 -2.09 -2.23 -4.91
C ASP A 22 -1.36 -3.14 -3.91
N LEU A 23 -0.81 -2.56 -2.85
CA LEU A 23 -0.06 -3.29 -1.84
C LEU A 23 -0.90 -3.50 -0.59
N ASP A 24 -1.16 -2.40 0.15
CA ASP A 24 -1.79 -2.44 1.46
C ASP A 24 -3.29 -2.80 1.34
N GLY A 25 -3.70 -3.90 1.96
CA GLY A 25 -5.07 -4.40 1.85
C GLY A 25 -5.40 -5.13 0.55
N THR A 26 -4.41 -5.38 -0.32
CA THR A 26 -4.57 -6.09 -1.61
C THR A 26 -3.64 -7.28 -1.73
N LEU A 27 -2.33 -7.08 -1.73
CA LEU A 27 -1.35 -8.16 -1.71
C LEU A 27 -1.01 -8.57 -0.27
N LEU A 28 -1.00 -7.63 0.65
CA LEU A 28 -0.58 -7.80 2.03
C LEU A 28 -1.59 -7.18 3.01
N ASP A 29 -1.86 -7.90 4.10
CA ASP A 29 -2.46 -7.31 5.30
C ASP A 29 -1.37 -6.63 6.13
N THR A 30 -1.28 -5.32 5.98
CA THR A 30 -0.28 -4.47 6.63
C THR A 30 -0.83 -3.70 7.83
N VAL A 31 -2.10 -3.90 8.16
CA VAL A 31 -2.81 -3.11 9.19
C VAL A 31 -2.10 -3.20 10.54
N ARG A 32 -1.63 -4.39 10.93
CA ARG A 32 -1.01 -4.61 12.24
C ARG A 32 0.33 -3.90 12.38
N ASP A 33 1.20 -3.97 11.38
CA ASP A 33 2.50 -3.26 11.41
C ASP A 33 2.31 -1.74 11.35
N LEU A 34 1.43 -1.26 10.45
CA LEU A 34 1.11 0.17 10.34
C LEU A 34 0.45 0.71 11.61
N GLY A 35 -0.52 -0.02 12.16
CA GLY A 35 -1.21 0.37 13.39
C GLY A 35 -0.28 0.37 14.61
N THR A 36 0.61 -0.63 14.72
CA THR A 36 1.62 -0.67 15.78
C THR A 36 2.59 0.50 15.68
N ALA A 37 3.11 0.78 14.48
CA ALA A 37 4.00 1.91 14.24
C ALA A 37 3.31 3.24 14.55
N ALA A 38 2.04 3.37 14.17
CA ALA A 38 1.26 4.58 14.47
C ALA A 38 1.01 4.74 15.97
N ASN A 39 0.68 3.68 16.69
CA ASN A 39 0.50 3.72 18.14
C ASN A 39 1.81 4.08 18.88
N VAL A 40 2.95 3.52 18.48
CA VAL A 40 4.25 3.89 19.01
C VAL A 40 4.52 5.39 18.77
N THR A 41 4.21 5.87 17.58
CA THR A 41 4.36 7.29 17.25
C THR A 41 3.46 8.18 18.09
N LEU A 42 2.17 7.85 18.19
CA LEU A 42 1.21 8.60 19.01
C LEU A 42 1.65 8.67 20.48
N ALA A 43 2.09 7.53 21.03
CA ALA A 43 2.60 7.45 22.40
C ALA A 43 3.85 8.34 22.60
N HIS A 44 4.77 8.37 21.63
CA HIS A 44 5.96 9.22 21.66
C HIS A 44 5.61 10.72 21.76
N PHE A 45 4.52 11.13 21.11
CA PHE A 45 4.02 12.52 21.15
C PHE A 45 3.03 12.76 22.28
N GLY A 46 2.78 11.80 23.17
CA GLY A 46 1.84 11.91 24.29
C GLY A 46 0.36 11.87 23.87
N PHE A 47 0.06 11.34 22.69
CA PHE A 47 -1.30 11.20 22.18
C PHE A 47 -1.91 9.83 22.51
N PRO A 48 -3.26 9.75 22.60
CA PRO A 48 -3.95 8.49 22.82
C PRO A 48 -3.68 7.50 21.65
N GLN A 49 -3.56 6.23 21.99
CA GLN A 49 -3.45 5.14 21.05
C GLN A 49 -4.84 4.65 20.62
N HIS A 50 -4.90 3.97 19.47
CA HIS A 50 -6.14 3.37 18.96
C HIS A 50 -6.06 1.85 18.95
N PRO A 51 -7.21 1.14 19.02
CA PRO A 51 -7.29 -0.29 18.68
C PRO A 51 -6.77 -0.52 17.25
N LEU A 52 -6.10 -1.66 17.00
CA LEU A 52 -5.51 -1.93 15.68
C LEU A 52 -6.55 -1.94 14.55
N GLU A 53 -7.76 -2.37 14.86
CA GLU A 53 -8.88 -2.41 13.91
C GLU A 53 -9.28 -1.03 13.37
N ALA A 54 -9.09 0.03 14.17
CA ALA A 54 -9.39 1.40 13.74
C ALA A 54 -8.51 1.85 12.56
N TYR A 55 -7.30 1.30 12.45
CA TYR A 55 -6.36 1.66 11.40
C TYR A 55 -6.80 1.22 10.00
N GLN A 56 -7.73 0.27 9.87
CA GLN A 56 -8.37 -0.05 8.58
C GLN A 56 -9.01 1.18 7.94
N GLY A 57 -9.60 2.07 8.74
CA GLY A 57 -10.18 3.33 8.27
C GLY A 57 -9.17 4.47 8.05
N PHE A 58 -7.97 4.36 8.62
CA PHE A 58 -6.94 5.42 8.52
C PHE A 58 -5.97 5.22 7.36
N ILE A 59 -5.76 3.96 6.94
CA ILE A 59 -4.82 3.55 5.87
C ILE A 59 -5.41 3.84 4.47
N GLY A 60 -4.54 3.89 3.45
CA GLY A 60 -4.92 3.96 2.02
C GLY A 60 -4.51 5.27 1.31
N ASN A 61 -4.41 6.39 2.04
CA ASN A 61 -4.09 7.69 1.45
C ASN A 61 -2.68 8.21 1.81
N GLY A 62 -1.75 7.31 2.18
CA GLY A 62 -0.39 7.64 2.62
C GLY A 62 -0.30 8.01 4.10
N LEU A 63 0.94 8.08 4.60
CA LEU A 63 1.21 8.25 6.04
C LEU A 63 0.70 9.58 6.60
N LEU A 64 0.78 10.68 5.84
CA LEU A 64 0.29 11.98 6.32
C LEU A 64 -1.20 11.92 6.67
N MET A 65 -2.00 11.32 5.80
CA MET A 65 -3.44 11.16 6.04
C MET A 65 -3.74 10.17 7.16
N LEU A 66 -2.92 9.13 7.32
CA LEU A 66 -3.04 8.21 8.45
C LEU A 66 -2.88 8.98 9.76
N TYR A 67 -1.81 9.76 9.93
CA TYR A 67 -1.58 10.50 11.17
C TYR A 67 -2.56 11.65 11.37
N ARG A 68 -3.04 12.31 10.30
CA ARG A 68 -4.11 13.32 10.41
C ARG A 68 -5.41 12.72 10.93
N ARG A 69 -5.72 11.46 10.60
CA ARG A 69 -6.91 10.76 11.09
C ARG A 69 -6.73 10.17 12.49
N ALA A 70 -5.49 9.77 12.82
CA ALA A 70 -5.16 9.16 14.10
C ALA A 70 -4.89 10.20 15.21
N ALA A 71 -4.43 11.39 14.90
CA ALA A 71 -4.19 12.45 15.87
C ALA A 71 -5.51 13.02 16.43
N PRO A 72 -5.51 13.53 17.66
CA PRO A 72 -6.67 14.21 18.24
C PRO A 72 -7.18 15.36 17.35
N ALA A 73 -8.48 15.59 17.37
CA ALA A 73 -9.09 16.71 16.63
C ALA A 73 -8.45 18.05 17.06
N GLY A 74 -8.13 18.88 16.07
CA GLY A 74 -7.48 20.18 16.31
C GLY A 74 -5.95 20.14 16.40
N THR A 75 -5.32 18.98 16.22
CA THR A 75 -3.86 18.89 16.09
C THR A 75 -3.40 19.74 14.88
N ASP A 76 -2.43 20.61 15.10
CA ASP A 76 -1.89 21.48 14.06
C ASP A 76 -1.11 20.70 12.99
N GLU A 77 -0.99 21.28 11.80
CA GLU A 77 -0.37 20.61 10.66
C GLU A 77 1.12 20.31 10.89
N ALA A 78 1.85 21.17 11.58
CA ALA A 78 3.26 20.95 11.87
C ALA A 78 3.46 19.74 12.77
N THR A 79 2.59 19.54 13.75
CA THR A 79 2.57 18.35 14.61
C THR A 79 2.20 17.09 13.81
N VAL A 80 1.21 17.16 12.90
CA VAL A 80 0.86 16.03 12.03
C VAL A 80 2.03 15.64 11.12
N GLU A 81 2.77 16.60 10.61
CA GLU A 81 3.99 16.34 9.81
C GLU A 81 5.10 15.69 10.64
N ALA A 82 5.29 16.14 11.88
CA ALA A 82 6.25 15.54 12.80
C ALA A 82 5.89 14.08 13.14
N LEU A 83 4.60 13.80 13.38
CA LEU A 83 4.08 12.43 13.56
C LEU A 83 4.38 11.57 12.32
N ARG A 84 4.10 12.09 11.11
CA ARG A 84 4.40 11.39 9.85
C ARG A 84 5.88 11.04 9.74
N ASP A 85 6.76 11.98 10.01
CA ASP A 85 8.20 11.80 9.84
C ASP A 85 8.76 10.78 10.84
N TYR A 86 8.41 10.90 12.11
CA TYR A 86 8.78 9.92 13.13
C TYR A 86 8.23 8.53 12.80
N GLY A 87 6.95 8.44 12.49
CA GLY A 87 6.29 7.18 12.19
C GLY A 87 6.78 6.53 10.90
N ARG A 88 7.14 7.33 9.87
CA ARG A 88 7.78 6.82 8.66
C ARG A 88 9.10 6.12 9.00
N ASP A 89 9.93 6.74 9.81
CA ASP A 89 11.26 6.21 10.14
C ASP A 89 11.13 4.95 11.03
N TYR A 90 10.23 4.96 12.00
CA TYR A 90 9.92 3.78 12.80
C TYR A 90 9.37 2.63 11.93
N TYR A 91 8.35 2.90 11.10
CA TYR A 91 7.73 1.88 10.24
C TYR A 91 8.72 1.29 9.24
N ARG A 92 9.64 2.09 8.70
CA ARG A 92 10.68 1.59 7.79
C ARG A 92 11.48 0.44 8.39
N GLU A 93 11.76 0.47 9.67
CA GLU A 93 12.54 -0.57 10.37
C GLU A 93 11.65 -1.78 10.78
N HIS A 94 10.33 -1.58 10.94
CA HIS A 94 9.40 -2.56 11.52
C HIS A 94 8.27 -2.99 10.56
N CYS A 95 8.44 -2.84 9.25
CA CYS A 95 7.37 -3.01 8.26
C CYS A 95 7.11 -4.47 7.82
N THR A 96 7.78 -5.45 8.43
CA THR A 96 7.68 -6.86 8.05
C THR A 96 7.50 -7.81 9.24
N GLY A 97 7.14 -7.28 10.41
CA GLY A 97 7.05 -8.08 11.66
C GLY A 97 5.71 -8.80 11.82
N LEU A 98 4.61 -8.11 11.53
CA LEU A 98 3.24 -8.60 11.74
C LEU A 98 2.41 -8.61 10.45
N THR A 99 2.94 -8.07 9.36
CA THR A 99 2.32 -8.10 8.03
C THR A 99 2.18 -9.53 7.53
N GLN A 100 1.08 -9.85 6.87
CA GLN A 100 0.79 -11.16 6.31
C GLN A 100 0.42 -11.06 4.84
N VAL A 101 0.79 -12.08 4.07
CA VAL A 101 0.33 -12.24 2.68
C VAL A 101 -1.09 -12.77 2.72
N TYR A 102 -2.00 -12.20 1.91
CA TYR A 102 -3.34 -12.76 1.79
C TYR A 102 -3.32 -14.11 1.10
N ASP A 103 -4.23 -15.01 1.54
CA ASP A 103 -4.38 -16.34 0.95
C ASP A 103 -4.65 -16.26 -0.56
N GLY A 104 -3.99 -17.13 -1.32
CA GLY A 104 -4.11 -17.20 -2.78
C GLY A 104 -3.30 -16.15 -3.56
N VAL A 105 -2.70 -15.15 -2.89
CA VAL A 105 -1.88 -14.13 -3.57
C VAL A 105 -0.61 -14.73 -4.19
N PRO A 106 0.18 -15.58 -3.49
CA PRO A 106 1.36 -16.19 -4.10
C PRO A 106 1.01 -17.00 -5.35
N GLU A 107 -0.02 -17.83 -5.28
CA GLU A 107 -0.49 -18.66 -6.39
C GLU A 107 -0.97 -17.80 -7.58
N LEU A 108 -1.69 -16.72 -7.30
CA LEU A 108 -2.14 -15.77 -8.30
C LEU A 108 -0.95 -15.13 -9.03
N LEU A 109 0.02 -14.59 -8.28
CA LEU A 109 1.19 -13.90 -8.84
C LEU A 109 2.05 -14.84 -9.69
N HIS A 110 2.36 -16.04 -9.19
CA HIS A 110 3.09 -17.06 -9.93
C HIS A 110 2.32 -17.54 -11.18
N GLY A 111 1.01 -17.76 -11.04
CA GLY A 111 0.15 -18.16 -12.15
C GLY A 111 0.07 -17.11 -13.26
N LEU A 112 0.05 -15.83 -12.94
CA LEU A 112 0.09 -14.73 -13.92
C LEU A 112 1.47 -14.64 -14.58
N ALA A 113 2.55 -14.69 -13.80
CA ALA A 113 3.92 -14.65 -14.30
C ALA A 113 4.21 -15.84 -15.25
N ALA A 114 3.81 -17.07 -14.89
CA ALA A 114 3.95 -18.25 -15.72
C ALA A 114 3.21 -18.16 -17.07
N ARG A 115 2.18 -17.32 -17.16
CA ARG A 115 1.43 -17.02 -18.40
C ARG A 115 2.03 -15.85 -19.20
N GLY A 116 3.17 -15.30 -18.77
CA GLY A 116 3.81 -14.17 -19.42
C GLY A 116 3.09 -12.84 -19.22
N ILE A 117 2.20 -12.74 -18.23
CA ILE A 117 1.50 -11.50 -17.90
C ILE A 117 2.44 -10.61 -17.11
N MET A 118 2.66 -9.40 -17.59
CA MET A 118 3.50 -8.40 -16.92
C MET A 118 2.87 -8.02 -15.57
N LEU A 119 3.65 -8.05 -14.51
CA LEU A 119 3.21 -7.67 -13.16
C LEU A 119 3.75 -6.29 -12.79
N GLY A 120 2.88 -5.44 -12.29
CA GLY A 120 3.23 -4.14 -11.73
C GLY A 120 2.57 -3.92 -10.37
N MET A 121 3.19 -3.07 -9.54
CA MET A 121 2.61 -2.65 -8.27
C MET A 121 2.65 -1.13 -8.13
N VAL A 122 1.50 -0.54 -7.72
CA VAL A 122 1.36 0.90 -7.45
C VAL A 122 0.69 1.12 -6.11
N THR A 123 1.36 1.86 -5.25
CA THR A 123 0.88 2.12 -3.89
C THR A 123 1.11 3.58 -3.46
N ASN A 124 0.29 4.07 -2.53
CA ASN A 124 0.51 5.34 -1.84
C ASN A 124 1.55 5.25 -0.70
N LYS A 125 2.03 4.04 -0.40
CA LYS A 125 3.15 3.81 0.52
C LYS A 125 4.44 4.42 -0.05
N THR A 126 5.37 4.88 0.79
CA THR A 126 6.67 5.38 0.33
C THR A 126 7.39 4.32 -0.50
N GLU A 127 7.99 4.72 -1.63
CA GLU A 127 8.59 3.77 -2.57
C GLU A 127 9.69 2.91 -1.93
N ALA A 128 10.52 3.50 -1.08
CA ALA A 128 11.57 2.76 -0.38
C ALA A 128 11.01 1.64 0.50
N THR A 129 9.96 1.95 1.28
CA THR A 129 9.30 0.94 2.14
C THR A 129 8.56 -0.10 1.31
N ALA A 130 7.88 0.32 0.22
CA ALA A 130 7.20 -0.60 -0.67
C ALA A 130 8.17 -1.62 -1.29
N ARG A 131 9.33 -1.17 -1.80
CA ARG A 131 10.38 -2.05 -2.35
C ARG A 131 10.92 -3.01 -1.31
N ARG A 132 11.16 -2.55 -0.07
CA ARG A 132 11.63 -3.41 1.03
C ARG A 132 10.62 -4.51 1.35
N VAL A 133 9.34 -4.15 1.49
CA VAL A 133 8.26 -5.09 1.77
C VAL A 133 8.08 -6.10 0.62
N MET A 134 8.09 -5.63 -0.63
CA MET A 134 7.98 -6.51 -1.81
C MET A 134 9.16 -7.49 -1.90
N ALA A 135 10.37 -7.03 -1.63
CA ALA A 135 11.56 -7.90 -1.64
C ALA A 135 11.52 -8.95 -0.52
N HIS A 136 10.85 -8.64 0.61
CA HIS A 136 10.72 -9.58 1.72
C HIS A 136 9.67 -10.66 1.45
N TYR A 137 8.48 -10.27 0.96
CA TYR A 137 7.33 -11.18 0.82
C TYR A 137 7.24 -11.85 -0.55
N PHE A 138 7.79 -11.22 -1.60
CA PHE A 138 7.69 -11.68 -2.98
C PHE A 138 9.04 -11.64 -3.72
N PRO A 139 10.14 -12.20 -3.14
CA PRO A 139 11.48 -12.09 -3.72
C PRO A 139 11.60 -12.75 -5.10
N GLU A 140 10.82 -13.81 -5.35
CA GLU A 140 10.86 -14.60 -6.60
C GLU A 140 9.85 -14.11 -7.66
N VAL A 141 8.97 -13.15 -7.32
CA VAL A 141 7.95 -12.67 -8.26
C VAL A 141 8.53 -11.59 -9.17
N PRO A 142 8.50 -11.74 -10.50
CA PRO A 142 9.13 -10.81 -11.43
C PRO A 142 8.27 -9.56 -11.68
N PHE A 143 8.15 -8.69 -10.67
CA PHE A 143 7.49 -7.41 -10.88
C PHE A 143 8.33 -6.52 -11.81
N ARG A 144 7.76 -6.12 -12.94
CA ARG A 144 8.39 -5.20 -13.90
C ARG A 144 8.66 -3.84 -13.28
N PHE A 145 7.74 -3.34 -12.46
CA PHE A 145 7.90 -2.10 -11.71
C PHE A 145 7.19 -2.18 -10.36
N ILE A 146 7.77 -1.48 -9.41
CA ILE A 146 7.26 -1.28 -8.05
C ILE A 146 7.29 0.23 -7.83
N TRP A 147 6.11 0.87 -7.92
CA TRP A 147 5.97 2.30 -7.79
C TRP A 147 5.23 2.67 -6.51
N GLY A 148 5.92 3.40 -5.66
CA GLY A 148 5.40 4.01 -4.45
C GLY A 148 5.39 5.53 -4.53
N ASN A 149 5.04 6.15 -3.43
CA ASN A 149 5.17 7.59 -3.24
C ASN A 149 6.67 7.96 -3.18
N ASN A 150 7.13 8.73 -4.16
CA ASN A 150 8.49 9.25 -4.24
C ASN A 150 8.54 10.79 -4.16
N GLY A 151 7.42 11.43 -3.83
CA GLY A 151 7.29 12.89 -3.76
C GLY A 151 7.15 13.59 -5.12
N VAL A 152 7.23 12.87 -6.23
CA VAL A 152 7.15 13.42 -7.60
C VAL A 152 5.86 12.95 -8.30
N ARG A 153 5.55 11.66 -8.22
CA ARG A 153 4.35 11.10 -8.81
C ARG A 153 3.11 11.43 -7.97
N PRO A 154 1.99 11.86 -8.60
CA PRO A 154 0.72 12.03 -7.90
C PRO A 154 0.28 10.74 -7.22
N LEU A 155 -0.30 10.89 -6.02
CA LEU A 155 -0.85 9.76 -5.27
C LEU A 155 -2.15 9.26 -5.89
N LYS A 156 -2.46 7.97 -5.71
CA LYS A 156 -3.81 7.46 -6.01
C LYS A 156 -4.86 8.23 -5.18
N PRO A 157 -6.01 8.58 -5.75
CA PRO A 157 -6.63 8.07 -6.99
C PRO A 157 -6.24 8.77 -8.29
N ALA A 158 -5.23 9.64 -8.29
CA ALA A 158 -4.75 10.27 -9.52
C ALA A 158 -4.34 9.21 -10.56
N PRO A 159 -4.80 9.30 -11.83
CA PRO A 159 -4.64 8.25 -12.82
C PRO A 159 -3.25 8.21 -13.48
N GLU A 160 -2.38 9.18 -13.19
CA GLU A 160 -1.10 9.37 -13.88
C GLU A 160 -0.19 8.15 -13.73
N SER A 161 -0.08 7.59 -12.52
CA SER A 161 0.73 6.39 -12.29
C SER A 161 0.22 5.20 -13.11
N GLY A 162 -1.11 5.05 -13.25
CA GLY A 162 -1.70 4.01 -14.09
C GLY A 162 -1.49 4.24 -15.58
N LYS A 163 -1.54 5.50 -16.04
CA LYS A 163 -1.32 5.85 -17.46
C LYS A 163 0.12 5.63 -17.90
N LEU A 164 1.09 6.01 -17.07
CA LEU A 164 2.51 5.80 -17.36
C LEU A 164 2.86 4.32 -17.56
N MET A 165 2.19 3.42 -16.85
CA MET A 165 2.39 1.99 -16.99
C MET A 165 1.93 1.42 -18.33
N LEU A 166 0.94 2.06 -18.99
CA LEU A 166 0.45 1.62 -20.28
C LEU A 166 1.38 2.03 -21.43
N CYS A 167 2.39 2.85 -21.14
CA CYS A 167 3.36 3.37 -22.11
C CYS A 167 4.72 2.63 -22.06
N GLU A 168 4.93 1.73 -21.09
CA GLU A 168 6.14 0.88 -20.97
C GLU A 168 5.88 -0.57 -21.38
#